data_43aeb5b0824c4a4cd6ef70f66f68b480
#
_entry.id   43aeb5b0824c4a4cd6ef70f66f68b480
#
_cell.length_a   1.000
_cell.length_b   1.000
_cell.length_c   1.000
_cell.angle_alpha   90.00
_cell.angle_beta   90.00
_cell.angle_gamma   90.00
#
_symmetry.space_group_name_H-M   'P 1'
#
loop_
_entity.id
_entity.type
_entity.pdbx_description
1 polymer ?
#
loop_
_entity_poly.entity_id
_entity_poly.type
_entity_poly.pdbx_seq_one_letter_code
_entity_poly.pdbx_strand_id
1 'polypeptide(L)'
;MVEIMGRLATADWSVTAGSDLTGYLWQIRRFPMLEPQEEYMLARSWREHGDHEAAHKLVTSHLRLVAKIARGYCGYGLPISEVISEGNVGLMQAVQRFRPEKGFRFATYAVWWIKAAIQAYILRSWSLVKMGTTANQKKLFFNLRKAKSKISALEEGDLRPDQVQIIAKRLGVTEQDVVDMNRRLGGDASLNAPIREDSDSGERQDWLVDEGDSQETTLATRDEYDYRRKTLASALYVLNERERRIFEARRLADDPLTLEDLASEFGVSRERVRQIEVSSFEKVQKAVKKLRRYETSARTEPFALA
;
A
#
# COMPACT_ATOMS: atom_id res chain seq x y z
N MET A 1 -8.43 1.17 29.19
CA MET A 1 -8.25 0.09 28.16
C MET A 1 -7.05 -0.79 28.48
N VAL A 2 -5.90 -0.23 28.80
CA VAL A 2 -4.67 -0.98 29.20
C VAL A 2 -4.90 -1.77 30.50
N GLU A 3 -5.68 -1.27 31.44
CA GLU A 3 -5.94 -1.88 32.74
C GLU A 3 -6.87 -3.11 32.67
N ILE A 4 -7.84 -3.14 31.75
CA ILE A 4 -8.66 -4.33 31.48
C ILE A 4 -7.85 -5.43 30.82
N MET A 5 -6.93 -5.07 29.92
CA MET A 5 -5.99 -6.04 29.35
C MET A 5 -4.98 -6.56 30.38
N GLY A 6 -4.52 -5.70 31.32
CA GLY A 6 -3.59 -6.09 32.37
C GLY A 6 -4.18 -7.11 33.37
N ARG A 7 -5.45 -7.00 33.74
CA ARG A 7 -6.12 -7.97 34.64
C ARG A 7 -6.57 -9.28 33.99
N LEU A 8 -6.85 -9.24 32.68
CA LEU A 8 -7.03 -10.48 31.90
C LEU A 8 -5.72 -11.27 31.74
N ALA A 9 -4.56 -10.57 31.79
CA ALA A 9 -3.24 -11.19 31.73
C ALA A 9 -2.74 -11.75 33.06
N THR A 10 -3.32 -11.36 34.21
CA THR A 10 -2.89 -11.81 35.55
C THR A 10 -3.68 -13.00 36.11
N ALA A 11 -4.70 -13.51 35.40
CA ALA A 11 -5.27 -14.81 35.73
C ALA A 11 -4.30 -15.88 35.20
N ASP A 12 -3.51 -16.47 36.08
CA ASP A 12 -2.58 -17.61 35.97
C ASP A 12 -2.51 -18.29 34.58
N TRP A 13 -2.08 -17.53 33.55
CA TRP A 13 -1.88 -17.99 32.19
C TRP A 13 -0.40 -18.35 32.05
N SER A 14 0.01 -19.46 32.69
CA SER A 14 1.29 -20.07 32.37
C SER A 14 1.20 -20.71 30.99
N VAL A 15 1.36 -19.84 29.99
CA VAL A 15 1.30 -20.16 28.58
C VAL A 15 2.66 -20.72 28.16
N THR A 16 2.79 -22.01 28.12
CA THR A 16 3.89 -22.67 27.43
C THR A 16 3.59 -22.73 25.93
N ALA A 17 4.46 -22.13 25.14
CA ALA A 17 4.35 -22.04 23.69
C ALA A 17 4.30 -23.44 23.06
N GLY A 18 3.16 -23.84 22.50
CA GLY A 18 3.00 -25.03 21.68
C GLY A 18 1.79 -25.94 21.93
N SER A 19 1.11 -25.84 23.09
CA SER A 19 -0.06 -26.71 23.39
C SER A 19 -1.38 -25.94 23.55
N ASP A 20 -1.45 -24.73 23.15
CA ASP A 20 -2.24 -23.66 23.77
C ASP A 20 -3.67 -23.51 23.31
N LEU A 21 -3.96 -23.75 22.05
CA LEU A 21 -5.32 -23.57 21.54
C LEU A 21 -6.30 -24.55 22.23
N THR A 22 -5.83 -25.79 22.45
CA THR A 22 -6.65 -26.82 23.11
C THR A 22 -6.91 -26.48 24.58
N GLY A 23 -5.89 -26.01 25.30
CA GLY A 23 -6.01 -25.52 26.67
C GLY A 23 -6.97 -24.33 26.77
N TYR A 24 -6.82 -23.32 25.89
CA TYR A 24 -7.74 -22.20 25.82
C TYR A 24 -9.18 -22.63 25.54
N LEU A 25 -9.40 -23.49 24.54
CA LEU A 25 -10.73 -24.01 24.19
C LEU A 25 -11.38 -24.81 25.33
N TRP A 26 -10.55 -25.50 26.13
CA TRP A 26 -11.02 -26.19 27.32
C TRP A 26 -11.41 -25.20 28.42
N GLN A 27 -10.61 -24.18 28.69
CA GLN A 27 -10.89 -23.16 29.70
C GLN A 27 -12.17 -22.38 29.39
N ILE A 28 -12.36 -21.92 28.14
CA ILE A 28 -13.56 -21.16 27.78
C ILE A 28 -14.85 -21.97 27.90
N ARG A 29 -14.77 -23.31 27.87
CA ARG A 29 -15.94 -24.18 28.09
C ARG A 29 -16.40 -24.21 29.55
N ARG A 30 -15.54 -23.86 30.49
CA ARG A 30 -15.87 -23.86 31.92
C ARG A 30 -16.73 -22.67 32.33
N PHE A 31 -16.71 -21.58 31.60
CA PHE A 31 -17.54 -20.42 31.92
C PHE A 31 -19.01 -20.71 31.66
N PRO A 32 -19.88 -20.42 32.63
CA PRO A 32 -21.33 -20.61 32.48
C PRO A 32 -21.89 -19.67 31.42
N MET A 33 -22.95 -20.10 30.76
CA MET A 33 -23.74 -19.23 29.87
C MET A 33 -24.71 -18.40 30.73
N LEU A 34 -24.81 -17.12 30.44
CA LEU A 34 -25.65 -16.19 31.15
C LEU A 34 -27.10 -16.29 30.68
N GLU A 35 -28.03 -16.19 31.62
CA GLU A 35 -29.45 -16.01 31.32
C GLU A 35 -29.76 -14.57 30.86
N PRO A 36 -30.86 -14.36 30.14
CA PRO A 36 -31.20 -13.02 29.62
C PRO A 36 -31.28 -11.94 30.69
N GLN A 37 -31.77 -12.28 31.86
CA GLN A 37 -31.90 -11.33 32.98
C GLN A 37 -30.55 -10.98 33.60
N GLU A 38 -29.67 -11.98 33.78
CA GLU A 38 -28.32 -11.78 34.27
C GLU A 38 -27.49 -10.93 33.29
N GLU A 39 -27.60 -11.22 32.00
CA GLU A 39 -26.94 -10.48 30.92
C GLU A 39 -27.35 -8.99 30.95
N TYR A 40 -28.66 -8.72 31.14
CA TYR A 40 -29.17 -7.37 31.25
C TYR A 40 -28.63 -6.65 32.51
N MET A 41 -28.67 -7.30 33.68
CA MET A 41 -28.16 -6.73 34.93
C MET A 41 -26.67 -6.42 34.86
N LEU A 42 -25.85 -7.34 34.35
CA LEU A 42 -24.41 -7.13 34.19
C LEU A 42 -24.10 -6.01 33.19
N ALA A 43 -24.81 -5.97 32.07
CA ALA A 43 -24.63 -4.90 31.10
C ALA A 43 -25.03 -3.52 31.64
N ARG A 44 -26.06 -3.47 32.47
CA ARG A 44 -26.50 -2.25 33.13
C ARG A 44 -25.49 -1.80 34.20
N SER A 45 -25.01 -2.73 35.05
CA SER A 45 -23.99 -2.45 36.07
C SER A 45 -22.72 -1.88 35.46
N TRP A 46 -22.25 -2.49 34.37
CA TRP A 46 -21.10 -1.98 33.62
C TRP A 46 -21.31 -0.53 33.12
N ARG A 47 -22.51 -0.26 32.60
CA ARG A 47 -22.80 1.03 31.98
C ARG A 47 -23.04 2.16 32.98
N GLU A 48 -23.77 1.89 34.08
CA GLU A 48 -24.13 2.88 35.09
C GLU A 48 -23.00 3.11 36.11
N HIS A 49 -22.28 2.07 36.49
CA HIS A 49 -21.30 2.10 37.56
C HIS A 49 -19.83 1.86 37.08
N GLY A 50 -19.64 1.48 35.83
CA GLY A 50 -18.31 1.12 35.33
C GLY A 50 -17.75 -0.16 35.96
N ASP A 51 -18.62 -1.08 36.40
CA ASP A 51 -18.23 -2.29 37.10
C ASP A 51 -17.43 -3.24 36.18
N HIS A 52 -16.12 -3.31 36.43
CA HIS A 52 -15.21 -4.15 35.65
C HIS A 52 -15.47 -5.64 35.83
N GLU A 53 -16.00 -6.08 37.00
CA GLU A 53 -16.31 -7.50 37.22
C GLU A 53 -17.51 -7.91 36.38
N ALA A 54 -18.52 -7.04 36.27
CA ALA A 54 -19.66 -7.27 35.41
C ALA A 54 -19.27 -7.37 33.95
N ALA A 55 -18.39 -6.47 33.47
CA ALA A 55 -17.82 -6.53 32.11
C ALA A 55 -17.02 -7.80 31.87
N HIS A 56 -16.20 -8.22 32.85
CA HIS A 56 -15.43 -9.46 32.79
C HIS A 56 -16.33 -10.71 32.67
N LYS A 57 -17.38 -10.79 33.46
CA LYS A 57 -18.38 -11.88 33.39
C LYS A 57 -19.09 -11.92 32.02
N LEU A 58 -19.45 -10.74 31.47
CA LEU A 58 -20.05 -10.65 30.14
C LEU A 58 -19.09 -11.15 29.06
N VAL A 59 -17.79 -10.75 29.09
CA VAL A 59 -16.79 -11.19 28.12
C VAL A 59 -16.55 -12.70 28.22
N THR A 60 -16.26 -13.21 29.43
CA THR A 60 -15.89 -14.62 29.64
C THR A 60 -16.98 -15.60 29.24
N SER A 61 -18.24 -15.28 29.51
CA SER A 61 -19.39 -16.11 29.13
C SER A 61 -19.59 -16.19 27.61
N HIS A 62 -19.08 -15.21 26.83
CA HIS A 62 -19.24 -15.14 25.38
C HIS A 62 -17.99 -15.53 24.59
N LEU A 63 -16.86 -15.90 25.23
CA LEU A 63 -15.63 -16.35 24.53
C LEU A 63 -15.87 -17.57 23.62
N ARG A 64 -16.79 -18.47 24.02
CA ARG A 64 -17.20 -19.63 23.19
C ARG A 64 -17.81 -19.19 21.86
N LEU A 65 -18.55 -18.06 21.84
CA LEU A 65 -19.13 -17.49 20.63
C LEU A 65 -18.06 -16.99 19.69
N VAL A 66 -16.99 -16.34 20.23
CA VAL A 66 -15.85 -15.88 19.44
C VAL A 66 -15.16 -17.06 18.77
N ALA A 67 -14.83 -18.12 19.52
CA ALA A 67 -14.17 -19.31 18.97
C ALA A 67 -15.02 -20.00 17.87
N LYS A 68 -16.35 -20.03 18.04
CA LYS A 68 -17.28 -20.56 17.03
C LYS A 68 -17.26 -19.73 15.75
N ILE A 69 -17.25 -18.40 15.86
CA ILE A 69 -17.21 -17.50 14.71
C ILE A 69 -15.84 -17.58 14.03
N ALA A 70 -14.73 -17.53 14.79
CA ALA A 70 -13.38 -17.60 14.28
C ALA A 70 -13.11 -18.86 13.45
N ARG A 71 -13.68 -20.01 13.84
CA ARG A 71 -13.60 -21.26 13.07
C ARG A 71 -14.14 -21.10 11.64
N GLY A 72 -15.13 -20.26 11.42
CA GLY A 72 -15.68 -19.98 10.09
C GLY A 72 -14.74 -19.22 9.17
N TYR A 73 -13.64 -18.68 9.71
CA TYR A 73 -12.59 -17.96 8.99
C TYR A 73 -11.28 -18.76 8.88
N CYS A 74 -11.29 -20.04 9.22
CA CYS A 74 -10.19 -20.95 8.90
C CYS A 74 -10.02 -21.04 7.37
N GLY A 75 -8.77 -21.08 6.89
CA GLY A 75 -8.50 -21.21 5.45
C GLY A 75 -8.04 -19.94 4.78
N TYR A 76 -7.86 -18.85 5.51
CA TYR A 76 -7.20 -17.64 5.02
C TYR A 76 -5.68 -17.63 5.29
N GLY A 77 -5.09 -18.76 5.73
CA GLY A 77 -3.65 -18.89 5.99
C GLY A 77 -3.17 -18.24 7.29
N LEU A 78 -4.07 -17.71 8.11
CA LEU A 78 -3.73 -17.06 9.38
C LEU A 78 -3.89 -18.04 10.56
N PRO A 79 -3.05 -17.95 11.61
CA PRO A 79 -3.17 -18.74 12.82
C PRO A 79 -4.51 -18.51 13.50
N ILE A 80 -5.24 -19.59 13.83
CA ILE A 80 -6.58 -19.49 14.43
C ILE A 80 -6.55 -18.81 15.81
N SER A 81 -5.44 -18.95 16.56
CA SER A 81 -5.23 -18.26 17.83
C SER A 81 -5.29 -16.76 17.71
N GLU A 82 -4.66 -16.21 16.68
CA GLU A 82 -4.66 -14.76 16.40
C GLU A 82 -6.04 -14.28 15.95
N VAL A 83 -6.71 -15.06 15.10
CA VAL A 83 -8.10 -14.76 14.69
C VAL A 83 -9.05 -14.72 15.90
N ILE A 84 -8.87 -15.64 16.86
CA ILE A 84 -9.64 -15.63 18.11
C ILE A 84 -9.29 -14.41 18.96
N SER A 85 -8.03 -14.06 19.10
CA SER A 85 -7.56 -12.91 19.87
C SER A 85 -8.16 -11.61 19.35
N GLU A 86 -8.13 -11.41 18.03
CA GLU A 86 -8.75 -10.25 17.41
C GLU A 86 -10.29 -10.27 17.53
N GLY A 87 -10.90 -11.45 17.46
CA GLY A 87 -12.31 -11.62 17.75
C GLY A 87 -12.68 -11.25 19.20
N ASN A 88 -11.80 -11.53 20.17
CA ASN A 88 -11.98 -11.11 21.58
C ASN A 88 -11.89 -9.58 21.71
N VAL A 89 -11.01 -8.91 20.96
CA VAL A 89 -10.99 -7.44 20.90
C VAL A 89 -12.33 -6.90 20.40
N GLY A 90 -12.89 -7.51 19.35
CA GLY A 90 -14.21 -7.17 18.85
C GLY A 90 -15.32 -7.39 19.89
N LEU A 91 -15.25 -8.47 20.65
CA LEU A 91 -16.18 -8.75 21.76
C LEU A 91 -16.09 -7.68 22.85
N MET A 92 -14.89 -7.26 23.26
CA MET A 92 -14.70 -6.18 24.24
C MET A 92 -15.25 -4.84 23.74
N GLN A 93 -15.07 -4.51 22.46
CA GLN A 93 -15.68 -3.33 21.86
C GLN A 93 -17.22 -3.40 21.88
N ALA A 94 -17.79 -4.60 21.69
CA ALA A 94 -19.22 -4.83 21.80
C ALA A 94 -19.73 -4.54 23.21
N VAL A 95 -19.04 -5.02 24.26
CA VAL A 95 -19.40 -4.76 25.67
C VAL A 95 -19.43 -3.27 25.97
N GLN A 96 -18.43 -2.53 25.52
CA GLN A 96 -18.36 -1.07 25.74
C GLN A 96 -19.52 -0.29 25.12
N ARG A 97 -20.04 -0.77 23.98
CA ARG A 97 -21.06 -0.04 23.19
C ARG A 97 -22.48 -0.63 23.32
N PHE A 98 -22.61 -1.74 24.02
CA PHE A 98 -23.91 -2.40 24.16
C PHE A 98 -24.88 -1.55 24.99
N ARG A 99 -26.14 -1.54 24.57
CA ARG A 99 -27.25 -0.84 25.21
C ARG A 99 -28.37 -1.84 25.54
N PRO A 100 -28.42 -2.30 26.79
CA PRO A 100 -29.40 -3.32 27.18
C PRO A 100 -30.87 -2.83 27.09
N GLU A 101 -31.09 -1.50 27.19
CA GLU A 101 -32.44 -0.91 27.14
C GLU A 101 -33.17 -1.15 25.81
N LYS A 102 -32.42 -1.50 24.75
CA LYS A 102 -32.99 -1.81 23.43
C LYS A 102 -33.66 -3.19 23.35
N GLY A 103 -33.59 -4.00 24.39
CA GLY A 103 -34.28 -5.30 24.47
C GLY A 103 -33.65 -6.43 23.64
N PHE A 104 -32.48 -6.20 22.97
CA PHE A 104 -31.82 -7.24 22.22
C PHE A 104 -30.79 -8.00 23.07
N ARG A 105 -30.58 -9.28 22.76
CA ARG A 105 -29.54 -10.11 23.38
C ARG A 105 -28.13 -9.58 23.01
N PHE A 106 -27.24 -9.58 24.00
CA PHE A 106 -25.87 -9.17 23.81
C PHE A 106 -25.17 -10.03 22.72
N ALA A 107 -25.39 -11.34 22.73
CA ALA A 107 -24.83 -12.24 21.73
C ALA A 107 -25.15 -11.81 20.28
N THR A 108 -26.40 -11.38 20.02
CA THR A 108 -26.80 -10.91 18.68
C THR A 108 -26.04 -9.65 18.26
N TYR A 109 -25.84 -8.73 19.19
CA TYR A 109 -25.06 -7.51 18.95
C TYR A 109 -23.56 -7.80 18.81
N ALA A 110 -23.01 -8.65 19.68
CA ALA A 110 -21.58 -9.00 19.68
C ALA A 110 -21.12 -9.69 18.39
N VAL A 111 -21.97 -10.52 17.76
CA VAL A 111 -21.63 -11.19 16.48
C VAL A 111 -21.18 -10.21 15.41
N TRP A 112 -21.80 -9.04 15.33
CA TRP A 112 -21.40 -8.02 14.33
C TRP A 112 -20.01 -7.45 14.60
N TRP A 113 -19.72 -7.14 15.86
CA TRP A 113 -18.41 -6.61 16.27
C TRP A 113 -17.28 -7.62 16.11
N ILE A 114 -17.54 -8.87 16.55
CA ILE A 114 -16.60 -9.98 16.41
C ILE A 114 -16.25 -10.20 14.93
N LYS A 115 -17.26 -10.31 14.06
CA LYS A 115 -17.06 -10.47 12.62
C LYS A 115 -16.31 -9.30 12.02
N ALA A 116 -16.65 -8.07 12.38
CA ALA A 116 -16.00 -6.87 11.87
C ALA A 116 -14.50 -6.83 12.25
N ALA A 117 -14.17 -7.15 13.52
CA ALA A 117 -12.79 -7.20 13.99
C ALA A 117 -11.99 -8.29 13.27
N ILE A 118 -12.52 -9.52 13.19
CA ILE A 118 -11.88 -10.62 12.47
C ILE A 118 -11.65 -10.29 10.99
N GLN A 119 -12.67 -9.76 10.31
CA GLN A 119 -12.55 -9.39 8.89
C GLN A 119 -11.54 -8.27 8.67
N ALA A 120 -11.51 -7.27 9.54
CA ALA A 120 -10.52 -6.20 9.47
C ALA A 120 -9.09 -6.72 9.67
N TYR A 121 -8.91 -7.65 10.61
CA TYR A 121 -7.63 -8.32 10.85
C TYR A 121 -7.17 -9.13 9.63
N ILE A 122 -8.05 -9.98 9.09
CA ILE A 122 -7.73 -10.80 7.90
C ILE A 122 -7.30 -9.91 6.73
N LEU A 123 -8.06 -8.85 6.41
CA LEU A 123 -7.70 -7.95 5.31
C LEU A 123 -6.37 -7.21 5.51
N ARG A 124 -5.94 -7.03 6.76
CA ARG A 124 -4.67 -6.38 7.10
C ARG A 124 -3.49 -7.33 7.06
N SER A 125 -3.69 -8.59 7.47
CA SER A 125 -2.61 -9.54 7.74
C SER A 125 -2.48 -10.64 6.67
N TRP A 126 -3.40 -10.74 5.72
CA TRP A 126 -3.43 -11.79 4.72
C TRP A 126 -2.33 -11.64 3.65
N SER A 127 -1.96 -10.43 3.27
CA SER A 127 -0.94 -10.13 2.27
C SER A 127 -0.11 -8.92 2.69
N LEU A 128 1.14 -8.86 2.24
CA LEU A 128 2.03 -7.70 2.43
C LEU A 128 1.47 -6.46 1.75
N VAL A 129 0.80 -6.64 0.61
CA VAL A 129 0.14 -5.55 -0.12
C VAL A 129 -1.27 -5.37 0.42
N LYS A 130 -1.56 -4.19 0.96
CA LYS A 130 -2.87 -3.87 1.53
C LYS A 130 -4.00 -4.10 0.53
N MET A 131 -4.95 -4.94 0.92
CA MET A 131 -6.13 -5.27 0.12
C MET A 131 -7.41 -4.68 0.71
N GLY A 132 -8.46 -4.64 -0.12
CA GLY A 132 -9.81 -4.36 0.36
C GLY A 132 -10.05 -2.91 0.76
N THR A 133 -9.58 -1.95 -0.03
CA THR A 133 -9.84 -0.52 0.20
C THR A 133 -11.29 -0.15 -0.08
N THR A 134 -11.93 -0.77 -1.08
CA THR A 134 -13.32 -0.50 -1.46
C THR A 134 -14.30 -1.54 -0.90
N ALA A 135 -15.59 -1.17 -0.79
CA ALA A 135 -16.65 -2.08 -0.34
C ALA A 135 -16.78 -3.31 -1.27
N ASN A 136 -16.65 -3.10 -2.58
CA ASN A 136 -16.71 -4.17 -3.58
C ASN A 136 -15.56 -5.17 -3.42
N GLN A 137 -14.34 -4.70 -3.22
CA GLN A 137 -13.17 -5.55 -2.98
C GLN A 137 -13.33 -6.38 -1.71
N LYS A 138 -13.80 -5.80 -0.60
CA LYS A 138 -14.09 -6.55 0.63
C LYS A 138 -15.15 -7.63 0.40
N LYS A 139 -16.22 -7.28 -0.31
CA LYS A 139 -17.30 -8.21 -0.64
C LYS A 139 -16.79 -9.38 -1.50
N LEU A 140 -15.97 -9.09 -2.50
CA LEU A 140 -15.35 -10.10 -3.35
C LEU A 140 -14.40 -10.99 -2.56
N PHE A 141 -13.49 -10.42 -1.78
CA PHE A 141 -12.51 -11.18 -1.02
C PHE A 141 -13.14 -12.30 -0.16
N PHE A 142 -14.22 -11.98 0.56
CA PHE A 142 -14.87 -12.96 1.44
C PHE A 142 -15.86 -13.89 0.72
N ASN A 143 -16.37 -13.51 -0.45
CA ASN A 143 -17.41 -14.28 -1.11
C ASN A 143 -16.99 -14.97 -2.41
N LEU A 144 -15.85 -14.57 -3.02
CA LEU A 144 -15.42 -15.10 -4.31
C LEU A 144 -15.17 -16.61 -4.26
N ARG A 145 -14.42 -17.08 -3.24
CA ARG A 145 -14.17 -18.52 -3.05
C ARG A 145 -15.47 -19.34 -2.95
N LYS A 146 -16.45 -18.84 -2.19
CA LYS A 146 -17.75 -19.47 -2.05
C LYS A 146 -18.58 -19.38 -3.34
N ALA A 147 -18.43 -18.31 -4.12
CA ALA A 147 -19.08 -18.18 -5.43
C ALA A 147 -18.47 -19.14 -6.44
N LYS A 148 -17.13 -19.29 -6.49
CA LYS A 148 -16.42 -20.27 -7.32
C LYS A 148 -16.86 -21.70 -7.01
N SER A 149 -16.91 -22.08 -5.75
CA SER A 149 -17.35 -23.42 -5.31
C SER A 149 -18.76 -23.75 -5.78
N LYS A 150 -19.68 -22.78 -5.79
CA LYS A 150 -21.06 -22.98 -6.25
C LYS A 150 -21.22 -23.12 -7.76
N ILE A 151 -20.26 -22.64 -8.54
CA ILE A 151 -20.26 -22.70 -10.01
C ILE A 151 -19.40 -23.88 -10.49
N SER A 152 -18.85 -24.69 -9.56
CA SER A 152 -17.89 -25.76 -9.86
C SER A 152 -16.62 -25.26 -10.58
N ALA A 153 -16.30 -23.98 -10.46
CA ALA A 153 -15.08 -23.37 -10.97
C ALA A 153 -13.97 -23.50 -9.92
N LEU A 154 -13.60 -24.75 -9.59
CA LEU A 154 -12.61 -25.06 -8.54
C LEU A 154 -11.18 -25.12 -9.08
N GLU A 155 -11.00 -25.03 -10.41
CA GLU A 155 -9.69 -25.05 -11.02
C GLU A 155 -8.88 -23.81 -10.61
N GLU A 156 -7.61 -24.05 -10.26
CA GLU A 156 -6.64 -22.99 -10.02
C GLU A 156 -6.28 -22.36 -11.36
N GLY A 157 -6.51 -21.05 -11.48
CA GLY A 157 -6.21 -20.30 -12.69
C GLY A 157 -7.20 -19.17 -12.97
N ASP A 158 -7.08 -18.61 -14.16
CA ASP A 158 -7.97 -17.55 -14.61
C ASP A 158 -9.38 -18.09 -14.89
N LEU A 159 -10.37 -17.33 -14.40
CA LEU A 159 -11.80 -17.64 -14.61
C LEU A 159 -12.17 -17.45 -16.07
N ARG A 160 -13.05 -18.32 -16.60
CA ARG A 160 -13.65 -18.16 -17.93
C ARG A 160 -14.57 -16.92 -17.96
N PRO A 161 -14.68 -16.23 -19.09
CA PRO A 161 -15.52 -15.03 -19.20
C PRO A 161 -16.97 -15.24 -18.73
N ASP A 162 -17.57 -16.38 -19.05
CA ASP A 162 -18.94 -16.73 -18.64
C ASP A 162 -19.05 -16.82 -17.10
N GLN A 163 -18.06 -17.40 -16.45
CA GLN A 163 -18.00 -17.54 -15.00
C GLN A 163 -17.83 -16.17 -14.32
N VAL A 164 -17.00 -15.31 -14.91
CA VAL A 164 -16.80 -13.93 -14.42
C VAL A 164 -18.11 -13.16 -14.45
N GLN A 165 -18.88 -13.26 -15.55
CA GLN A 165 -20.18 -12.59 -15.68
C GLN A 165 -21.20 -13.09 -14.65
N ILE A 166 -21.27 -14.39 -14.42
CA ILE A 166 -22.18 -14.99 -13.44
C ILE A 166 -21.82 -14.48 -12.03
N ILE A 167 -20.53 -14.46 -11.68
CA ILE A 167 -20.06 -13.99 -10.38
C ILE A 167 -20.32 -12.49 -10.24
N ALA A 168 -20.01 -11.69 -11.25
CA ALA A 168 -20.20 -10.23 -11.25
C ALA A 168 -21.68 -9.87 -11.03
N LYS A 169 -22.58 -10.49 -11.78
CA LYS A 169 -24.04 -10.31 -11.61
C LYS A 169 -24.52 -10.73 -10.22
N ARG A 170 -24.05 -11.87 -9.71
CA ARG A 170 -24.45 -12.40 -8.40
C ARG A 170 -24.00 -11.51 -7.24
N LEU A 171 -22.78 -10.98 -7.31
CA LEU A 171 -22.21 -10.15 -6.27
C LEU A 171 -22.46 -8.64 -6.49
N GLY A 172 -23.01 -8.24 -7.65
CA GLY A 172 -23.29 -6.84 -7.98
C GLY A 172 -22.00 -6.00 -8.03
N VAL A 173 -20.98 -6.51 -8.73
CA VAL A 173 -19.65 -5.90 -8.90
C VAL A 173 -19.28 -5.90 -10.38
N THR A 174 -18.24 -5.16 -10.77
CA THR A 174 -17.75 -5.17 -12.16
C THR A 174 -17.02 -6.46 -12.48
N GLU A 175 -17.02 -6.85 -13.77
CA GLU A 175 -16.29 -8.03 -14.25
C GLU A 175 -14.78 -7.87 -14.01
N GLN A 176 -14.25 -6.66 -14.20
CA GLN A 176 -12.86 -6.36 -13.97
C GLN A 176 -12.46 -6.56 -12.49
N ASP A 177 -13.30 -6.11 -11.54
CA ASP A 177 -13.06 -6.33 -10.11
C ASP A 177 -12.96 -7.83 -9.79
N VAL A 178 -13.75 -8.68 -10.46
CA VAL A 178 -13.73 -10.13 -10.24
C VAL A 178 -12.43 -10.73 -10.75
N VAL A 179 -11.97 -10.35 -11.95
CA VAL A 179 -10.71 -10.82 -12.54
C VAL A 179 -9.51 -10.40 -11.67
N ASP A 180 -9.45 -9.12 -11.30
CA ASP A 180 -8.37 -8.58 -10.48
C ASP A 180 -8.32 -9.26 -9.10
N MET A 181 -9.48 -9.46 -8.48
CA MET A 181 -9.55 -10.16 -7.19
C MET A 181 -9.16 -11.63 -7.32
N ASN A 182 -9.54 -12.31 -8.42
CA ASN A 182 -9.15 -13.69 -8.64
C ASN A 182 -7.62 -13.86 -8.72
N ARG A 183 -6.94 -12.95 -9.43
CA ARG A 183 -5.46 -12.96 -9.53
C ARG A 183 -4.80 -12.69 -8.18
N ARG A 184 -5.34 -11.75 -7.41
CA ARG A 184 -4.82 -11.43 -6.07
C ARG A 184 -4.99 -12.55 -5.06
N LEU A 185 -6.07 -13.35 -5.17
CA LEU A 185 -6.32 -14.48 -4.28
C LEU A 185 -5.35 -15.66 -4.48
N GLY A 186 -4.52 -15.64 -5.53
CA GLY A 186 -3.40 -16.56 -5.70
C GLY A 186 -2.30 -16.41 -4.63
N GLY A 187 -2.33 -15.31 -3.86
CA GLY A 187 -1.37 -15.04 -2.79
C GLY A 187 -0.07 -14.40 -3.27
N ASP A 188 0.79 -14.10 -2.31
CA ASP A 188 2.11 -13.53 -2.55
C ASP A 188 3.08 -14.64 -2.95
N ALA A 189 3.85 -14.45 -4.03
CA ALA A 189 4.88 -15.39 -4.45
C ALA A 189 6.19 -15.11 -3.70
N SER A 190 6.82 -16.15 -3.15
CA SER A 190 8.14 -16.02 -2.54
C SER A 190 9.22 -15.81 -3.61
N LEU A 191 10.05 -14.79 -3.43
CA LEU A 191 11.22 -14.55 -4.27
C LEU A 191 12.35 -15.55 -4.01
N ASN A 192 12.38 -16.12 -2.80
CA ASN A 192 13.35 -17.15 -2.42
C ASN A 192 12.93 -18.57 -2.88
N ALA A 193 11.82 -18.68 -3.62
CA ALA A 193 11.44 -19.96 -4.18
C ALA A 193 12.42 -20.37 -5.28
N PRO A 194 12.94 -21.63 -5.25
CA PRO A 194 13.84 -22.12 -6.31
C PRO A 194 13.11 -22.13 -7.65
N ILE A 195 13.84 -21.84 -8.73
CA ILE A 195 13.30 -21.81 -10.09
C ILE A 195 12.97 -23.21 -10.58
N ARG A 196 13.79 -24.21 -10.18
CA ARG A 196 13.62 -25.62 -10.47
C ARG A 196 13.75 -26.45 -9.19
N GLU A 197 13.24 -27.67 -9.19
CA GLU A 197 13.32 -28.59 -8.05
C GLU A 197 14.75 -29.06 -7.74
N ASP A 198 15.70 -28.85 -8.66
CA ASP A 198 17.12 -29.16 -8.46
C ASP A 198 17.77 -28.13 -7.54
N SER A 199 18.49 -28.60 -6.53
CA SER A 199 19.07 -27.80 -5.44
C SER A 199 20.13 -26.75 -5.87
N ASP A 200 20.55 -26.76 -7.12
CA ASP A 200 21.58 -25.85 -7.67
C ASP A 200 20.99 -24.80 -8.63
N SER A 201 19.66 -24.76 -8.75
CA SER A 201 18.97 -23.75 -9.54
C SER A 201 18.77 -22.50 -8.70
N GLY A 202 19.28 -21.35 -9.12
CA GLY A 202 19.10 -20.05 -8.45
C GLY A 202 17.66 -19.74 -8.03
N GLU A 203 17.50 -18.76 -7.18
CA GLU A 203 16.21 -18.31 -6.67
C GLU A 203 15.51 -17.38 -7.69
N ARG A 204 14.20 -17.20 -7.56
CA ARG A 204 13.45 -16.28 -8.43
C ARG A 204 13.96 -14.84 -8.34
N GLN A 205 14.50 -14.43 -7.20
CA GLN A 205 15.08 -13.09 -7.03
C GLN A 205 16.27 -12.83 -7.96
N ASP A 206 17.04 -13.88 -8.30
CA ASP A 206 18.23 -13.75 -9.17
C ASP A 206 17.85 -13.36 -10.61
N TRP A 207 16.59 -13.56 -10.98
CA TRP A 207 16.07 -13.20 -12.30
C TRP A 207 15.49 -11.78 -12.36
N LEU A 208 15.40 -11.11 -11.23
CA LEU A 208 14.91 -9.73 -11.20
C LEU A 208 16.05 -8.81 -11.67
N VAL A 209 15.84 -8.21 -12.83
CA VAL A 209 16.75 -7.21 -13.37
C VAL A 209 16.28 -5.84 -12.90
N ASP A 210 17.22 -5.05 -12.39
CA ASP A 210 16.97 -3.63 -12.13
C ASP A 210 16.82 -2.89 -13.48
N GLU A 211 15.66 -2.26 -13.68
CA GLU A 211 15.37 -1.45 -14.88
C GLU A 211 16.03 -0.07 -14.83
N GLY A 212 16.71 0.26 -13.74
CA GLY A 212 17.44 1.50 -13.57
C GLY A 212 18.63 1.59 -14.55
N ASP A 213 18.98 2.82 -14.94
CA ASP A 213 20.14 3.07 -15.78
C ASP A 213 21.42 2.53 -15.13
N SER A 214 22.28 1.88 -15.93
CA SER A 214 23.58 1.42 -15.44
C SER A 214 24.45 2.60 -14.97
N GLN A 215 25.41 2.33 -14.07
CA GLN A 215 26.33 3.36 -13.58
C GLN A 215 27.09 4.03 -14.74
N GLU A 216 27.42 3.26 -15.79
CA GLU A 216 28.06 3.75 -17.00
C GLU A 216 27.15 4.74 -17.75
N THR A 217 25.89 4.37 -17.97
CA THR A 217 24.90 5.23 -18.64
C THR A 217 24.64 6.51 -17.84
N THR A 218 24.52 6.39 -16.52
CA THR A 218 24.33 7.53 -15.62
C THR A 218 25.51 8.48 -15.65
N LEU A 219 26.75 7.94 -15.60
CA LEU A 219 27.96 8.72 -15.68
C LEU A 219 28.10 9.40 -17.04
N ALA A 220 27.88 8.66 -18.13
CA ALA A 220 27.94 9.20 -19.47
C ALA A 220 26.93 10.34 -19.70
N THR A 221 25.72 10.19 -19.23
CA THR A 221 24.68 11.22 -19.30
C THR A 221 25.06 12.46 -18.49
N ARG A 222 25.62 12.26 -17.29
CA ARG A 222 26.09 13.35 -16.43
C ARG A 222 27.26 14.10 -17.03
N ASP A 223 28.23 13.39 -17.56
CA ASP A 223 29.40 13.98 -18.22
C ASP A 223 28.98 14.78 -19.47
N GLU A 224 28.06 14.23 -20.27
CA GLU A 224 27.51 14.93 -21.41
C GLU A 224 26.77 16.21 -21.03
N TYR A 225 25.97 16.14 -19.94
CA TYR A 225 25.28 17.30 -19.40
C TYR A 225 26.24 18.38 -18.91
N ASP A 226 27.25 18.00 -18.15
CA ASP A 226 28.28 18.92 -17.63
C ASP A 226 29.09 19.54 -18.77
N TYR A 227 29.42 18.76 -19.79
CA TYR A 227 30.08 19.25 -20.99
C TYR A 227 29.21 20.29 -21.72
N ARG A 228 27.94 19.98 -21.95
CA ARG A 228 27.00 20.92 -22.61
C ARG A 228 26.86 22.21 -21.81
N ARG A 229 26.78 22.11 -20.50
CA ARG A 229 26.68 23.24 -19.58
C ARG A 229 27.93 24.12 -19.62
N LYS A 230 29.10 23.55 -19.56
CA LYS A 230 30.39 24.26 -19.67
C LYS A 230 30.55 24.95 -21.03
N THR A 231 30.20 24.24 -22.09
CA THR A 231 30.28 24.79 -23.47
C THR A 231 29.31 25.96 -23.64
N LEU A 232 28.08 25.85 -23.13
CA LEU A 232 27.11 26.93 -23.18
C LEU A 232 27.58 28.13 -22.33
N ALA A 233 28.04 27.89 -21.10
CA ALA A 233 28.59 28.95 -20.25
C ALA A 233 29.71 29.73 -20.94
N SER A 234 30.67 29.01 -21.59
CA SER A 234 31.74 29.62 -22.35
C SER A 234 31.23 30.40 -23.58
N ALA A 235 30.16 29.92 -24.23
CA ALA A 235 29.60 30.61 -25.38
C ALA A 235 28.84 31.91 -24.99
N LEU A 236 28.30 31.98 -23.78
CA LEU A 236 27.61 33.17 -23.28
C LEU A 236 28.55 34.37 -23.06
N TYR A 237 29.86 34.15 -22.88
CA TYR A 237 30.81 35.25 -22.77
C TYR A 237 30.96 36.09 -24.05
N VAL A 238 30.51 35.58 -25.20
CA VAL A 238 30.52 36.30 -26.47
C VAL A 238 29.41 37.40 -26.54
N LEU A 239 28.41 37.30 -25.66
CA LEU A 239 27.31 38.22 -25.62
C LEU A 239 27.63 39.44 -24.74
N ASN A 240 27.12 40.64 -25.16
CA ASN A 240 27.12 41.80 -24.32
C ASN A 240 26.15 41.63 -23.14
N GLU A 241 26.31 42.36 -22.04
CA GLU A 241 25.46 42.23 -20.83
C GLU A 241 23.96 42.29 -21.15
N ARG A 242 23.55 43.22 -22.03
CA ARG A 242 22.16 43.36 -22.46
C ARG A 242 21.65 42.15 -23.26
N GLU A 243 22.45 41.69 -24.21
CA GLU A 243 22.14 40.50 -25.01
C GLU A 243 22.06 39.26 -24.14
N ARG A 244 23.00 39.11 -23.19
CA ARG A 244 23.05 38.02 -22.24
C ARG A 244 21.83 38.00 -21.35
N ARG A 245 21.46 39.12 -20.75
CA ARG A 245 20.28 39.21 -19.89
C ARG A 245 18.99 38.83 -20.63
N ILE A 246 18.80 39.33 -21.87
CA ILE A 246 17.64 38.98 -22.70
C ILE A 246 17.64 37.50 -23.04
N PHE A 247 18.80 36.94 -23.38
CA PHE A 247 18.95 35.54 -23.74
C PHE A 247 18.68 34.64 -22.54
N GLU A 248 19.25 34.90 -21.38
CA GLU A 248 19.07 34.12 -20.15
C GLU A 248 17.58 34.16 -19.71
N ALA A 249 16.95 35.34 -19.71
CA ALA A 249 15.56 35.48 -19.29
C ALA A 249 14.55 34.81 -20.23
N ARG A 250 14.90 34.68 -21.53
CA ARG A 250 14.01 34.11 -22.55
C ARG A 250 14.25 32.63 -22.84
N ARG A 251 15.48 32.15 -22.72
CA ARG A 251 15.89 30.83 -23.22
C ARG A 251 16.44 29.90 -22.16
N LEU A 252 16.88 30.42 -21.03
CA LEU A 252 17.50 29.62 -19.98
C LEU A 252 16.72 29.63 -18.66
N ALA A 253 15.74 30.53 -18.51
CA ALA A 253 14.88 30.54 -17.35
C ALA A 253 13.76 29.47 -17.48
N ASP A 254 13.40 28.83 -16.39
CA ASP A 254 12.30 27.85 -16.34
C ASP A 254 10.96 28.55 -16.69
N ASP A 255 10.74 29.78 -16.18
CA ASP A 255 9.63 30.67 -16.57
C ASP A 255 10.15 31.81 -17.45
N PRO A 256 10.04 31.72 -18.78
CA PRO A 256 10.57 32.73 -19.67
C PRO A 256 9.75 34.04 -19.60
N LEU A 257 10.44 35.18 -19.34
CA LEU A 257 9.82 36.51 -19.34
C LEU A 257 9.24 36.84 -20.71
N THR A 258 8.14 37.63 -20.73
CA THR A 258 7.54 38.03 -21.99
C THR A 258 8.39 39.11 -22.72
N LEU A 259 8.21 39.23 -24.04
CA LEU A 259 8.92 40.27 -24.80
C LEU A 259 8.50 41.68 -24.35
N GLU A 260 7.31 41.82 -23.77
CA GLU A 260 6.78 43.10 -23.27
C GLU A 260 7.43 43.50 -21.93
N ASP A 261 7.64 42.54 -21.04
CA ASP A 261 8.34 42.76 -19.76
C ASP A 261 9.78 43.24 -20.01
N LEU A 262 10.50 42.55 -20.92
CA LEU A 262 11.86 42.91 -21.29
C LEU A 262 11.91 44.24 -22.09
N ALA A 263 10.91 44.52 -22.90
CA ALA A 263 10.80 45.80 -23.61
C ALA A 263 10.66 46.97 -22.61
N SER A 264 9.85 46.79 -21.54
CA SER A 264 9.72 47.77 -20.47
C SER A 264 10.98 47.88 -19.60
N GLU A 265 11.66 46.77 -19.27
CA GLU A 265 12.92 46.74 -18.52
C GLU A 265 14.03 47.54 -19.22
N PHE A 266 14.15 47.39 -20.54
CA PHE A 266 15.22 48.02 -21.33
C PHE A 266 14.81 49.31 -22.04
N GLY A 267 13.58 49.76 -21.95
CA GLY A 267 13.06 50.98 -22.60
C GLY A 267 13.12 50.93 -24.14
N VAL A 268 12.85 49.74 -24.74
CA VAL A 268 12.90 49.52 -26.19
C VAL A 268 11.61 48.89 -26.70
N SER A 269 11.39 48.92 -28.02
CA SER A 269 10.21 48.28 -28.62
C SER A 269 10.31 46.76 -28.50
N ARG A 270 9.16 46.09 -28.38
CA ARG A 270 9.03 44.61 -28.38
C ARG A 270 9.76 43.99 -29.58
N GLU A 271 9.64 44.55 -30.75
CA GLU A 271 10.30 44.04 -31.96
C GLU A 271 11.83 44.14 -31.85
N ARG A 272 12.33 45.19 -31.19
CA ARG A 272 13.77 45.32 -30.96
C ARG A 272 14.31 44.25 -30.00
N VAL A 273 13.57 43.89 -28.96
CA VAL A 273 13.91 42.79 -28.07
C VAL A 273 13.96 41.45 -28.84
N ARG A 274 12.98 41.21 -29.72
CA ARG A 274 12.96 40.02 -30.59
C ARG A 274 14.17 39.94 -31.51
N GLN A 275 14.54 41.07 -32.14
CA GLN A 275 15.74 41.14 -32.98
C GLN A 275 17.02 40.83 -32.20
N ILE A 276 17.14 41.35 -30.98
CA ILE A 276 18.27 41.09 -30.09
C ILE A 276 18.30 39.60 -29.69
N GLU A 277 17.15 39.02 -29.35
CA GLU A 277 17.02 37.59 -29.01
C GLU A 277 17.52 36.71 -30.18
N VAL A 278 17.08 36.95 -31.39
CA VAL A 278 17.48 36.20 -32.60
C VAL A 278 19.01 36.35 -32.86
N SER A 279 19.50 37.60 -32.83
CA SER A 279 20.91 37.88 -33.04
C SER A 279 21.79 37.26 -31.98
N SER A 280 21.39 37.33 -30.70
CA SER A 280 22.17 36.68 -29.62
C SER A 280 22.14 35.14 -29.71
N PHE A 281 21.04 34.56 -30.14
CA PHE A 281 20.96 33.10 -30.38
C PHE A 281 21.93 32.68 -31.51
N GLU A 282 21.99 33.41 -32.61
CA GLU A 282 22.90 33.14 -33.70
C GLU A 282 24.40 33.26 -33.27
N LYS A 283 24.71 34.30 -32.47
CA LYS A 283 26.07 34.45 -31.90
C LYS A 283 26.45 33.29 -31.01
N VAL A 284 25.58 32.87 -30.11
CA VAL A 284 25.82 31.69 -29.23
C VAL A 284 25.96 30.42 -30.07
N GLN A 285 25.11 30.19 -31.06
CA GLN A 285 25.19 29.03 -31.94
C GLN A 285 26.52 28.96 -32.70
N LYS A 286 26.98 30.09 -33.21
CA LYS A 286 28.29 30.18 -33.89
C LYS A 286 29.43 29.90 -32.91
N ALA A 287 29.37 30.43 -31.68
CA ALA A 287 30.39 30.22 -30.65
C ALA A 287 30.42 28.74 -30.21
N VAL A 288 29.30 28.11 -29.97
CA VAL A 288 29.21 26.67 -29.62
C VAL A 288 29.77 25.81 -30.75
N LYS A 289 29.41 26.07 -32.02
CA LYS A 289 29.95 25.34 -33.17
C LYS A 289 31.47 25.50 -33.30
N LYS A 290 32.01 26.68 -32.98
CA LYS A 290 33.45 26.95 -33.00
C LYS A 290 34.17 26.17 -31.87
N LEU A 291 33.65 26.20 -30.66
CA LEU A 291 34.20 25.45 -29.51
C LEU A 291 34.22 23.95 -29.78
N ARG A 292 33.12 23.37 -30.27
CA ARG A 292 33.07 21.94 -30.63
C ARG A 292 34.11 21.57 -31.69
N ARG A 293 34.37 22.39 -32.71
CA ARG A 293 35.41 22.12 -33.73
C ARG A 293 36.79 22.11 -33.12
N TYR A 294 37.12 23.05 -32.23
CA TYR A 294 38.43 23.08 -31.56
C TYR A 294 38.65 21.84 -30.71
N GLU A 295 37.68 21.40 -29.96
CA GLU A 295 37.80 20.22 -29.08
C GLU A 295 37.86 18.91 -29.88
N THR A 296 37.12 18.79 -30.99
CA THR A 296 37.24 17.63 -31.87
C THR A 296 38.64 17.57 -32.52
N SER A 297 39.19 18.70 -32.88
CA SER A 297 40.57 18.79 -33.44
C SER A 297 41.61 18.46 -32.38
N ALA A 298 41.44 18.90 -31.15
CA ALA A 298 42.36 18.61 -30.04
C ALA A 298 42.29 17.13 -29.56
N ARG A 299 41.14 16.46 -29.75
CA ARG A 299 41.02 15.01 -29.46
C ARG A 299 41.52 14.10 -30.56
N THR A 300 41.70 14.61 -31.78
CA THR A 300 42.20 13.85 -32.95
C THR A 300 43.69 13.95 -33.13
N GLU A 301 44.42 14.76 -32.36
CA GLU A 301 45.89 14.63 -32.34
C GLU A 301 46.26 13.37 -31.55
N PRO A 302 46.81 12.33 -32.20
CA PRO A 302 47.23 11.14 -31.50
C PRO A 302 48.34 11.50 -30.51
N PHE A 303 48.35 10.80 -29.39
CA PHE A 303 49.53 10.66 -28.53
C PHE A 303 50.74 10.26 -29.42
N ALA A 304 51.39 11.25 -29.99
CA ALA A 304 52.67 11.07 -30.65
C ALA A 304 53.76 11.35 -29.61
N LEU A 305 54.22 10.25 -29.03
CA LEU A 305 55.56 10.01 -28.56
C LEU A 305 56.15 10.93 -27.47
N ALA A 306 56.29 10.38 -26.26
CA ALA A 306 57.59 10.30 -25.62
C ALA A 306 57.72 8.95 -24.90
#